data_4336bfeef8e1a7ea21ea5717cf6cf7d8
#
_entry.id   4336bfeef8e1a7ea21ea5717cf6cf7d8
#
_cell.length_a   1.000
_cell.length_b   1.000
_cell.length_c   1.000
_cell.angle_alpha   90.00
_cell.angle_beta   90.00
_cell.angle_gamma   90.00
#
_symmetry.space_group_name_H-M   'P 1'
#
loop_
_entity.id
_entity.type
_entity.pdbx_description
1 polymer ?
#
loop_
_entity_poly.entity_id
_entity_poly.type
_entity_poly.pdbx_seq_one_letter_code
_entity_poly.pdbx_strand_id
1 'polypeptide(L)'
;DAVYVGRTSRGWGSTGQSSFALERLSWTGKMPFEIKTIKVHPEGFSLEFTQPIDAASAQRLASYQITDFTYSYHHFYGSDVQNKERRNITEISLSEDGMNVLLKLDQFRKGYIYEIKASGVLNKLSQPLLHDFGYYTLNEVPIGTSNLGKDPSSSTKAKQISLKRITEQPETGFNPIDITLEIGTAPGLKFDQSNLTVVTGSSVKLTFNNTDDMPHNFV
;
A
#
# COMPACT_ATOMS: atom_id res chain seq x y z
N ASP A 1 2.32 -27.23 4.21
CA ASP A 1 3.23 -26.09 4.11
C ASP A 1 3.14 -25.23 5.36
N ALA A 2 4.24 -24.58 5.75
CA ALA A 2 4.31 -23.70 6.91
C ALA A 2 5.24 -22.52 6.64
N VAL A 3 4.95 -21.39 7.29
CA VAL A 3 5.81 -20.19 7.31
C VAL A 3 6.50 -20.14 8.65
N TYR A 4 7.81 -19.91 8.66
CA TYR A 4 8.58 -19.69 9.88
C TYR A 4 8.89 -18.23 10.04
N VAL A 5 8.59 -17.66 11.22
CA VAL A 5 8.79 -16.26 11.54
C VAL A 5 9.78 -16.14 12.68
N GLY A 6 10.93 -15.54 12.38
CA GLY A 6 11.90 -15.15 13.39
C GLY A 6 11.50 -13.81 14.03
N ARG A 7 11.58 -13.72 15.34
CA ARG A 7 11.38 -12.49 16.09
C ARG A 7 12.64 -12.10 16.83
N THR A 8 12.86 -10.80 16.94
CA THR A 8 13.91 -10.23 17.77
C THR A 8 13.36 -9.01 18.52
N SER A 9 13.75 -8.84 19.78
CA SER A 9 13.44 -7.68 20.60
C SER A 9 14.73 -6.90 20.81
N ARG A 10 15.01 -5.96 19.92
CA ARG A 10 16.14 -5.02 20.04
C ARG A 10 15.64 -3.59 20.17
N GLY A 11 15.24 -3.21 21.40
CA GLY A 11 14.78 -1.84 21.68
C GLY A 11 13.40 -1.51 21.02
N TRP A 12 13.06 -0.26 20.94
CA TRP A 12 11.89 0.32 20.23
C TRP A 12 10.58 -0.44 20.41
N GLY A 13 10.06 -0.43 21.65
CA GLY A 13 8.67 -0.81 21.92
C GLY A 13 8.29 -2.23 21.52
N SER A 14 9.25 -3.12 21.29
CA SER A 14 8.94 -4.52 21.06
C SER A 14 8.29 -5.09 22.31
N THR A 15 7.06 -5.55 22.17
CA THR A 15 6.31 -6.20 23.23
C THR A 15 6.53 -7.70 23.13
N GLY A 16 7.10 -8.31 24.15
CA GLY A 16 7.32 -9.74 24.20
C GLY A 16 8.17 -10.12 25.39
N GLN A 17 7.93 -11.29 25.96
CA GLN A 17 8.67 -11.79 27.14
C GLN A 17 10.06 -12.30 26.77
N SER A 18 10.32 -12.58 25.50
CA SER A 18 11.58 -13.16 25.01
C SER A 18 12.24 -12.25 23.99
N SER A 19 13.57 -12.12 24.09
CA SER A 19 14.38 -11.30 23.16
C SER A 19 14.47 -11.93 21.75
N PHE A 20 14.11 -13.19 21.60
CA PHE A 20 14.11 -13.91 20.32
C PHE A 20 13.07 -15.01 20.35
N ALA A 21 12.54 -15.34 19.20
CA ALA A 21 11.66 -16.49 18.99
C ALA A 21 11.74 -16.97 17.55
N LEU A 22 11.43 -18.24 17.34
CA LEU A 22 11.15 -18.83 16.04
C LEU A 22 9.76 -19.46 16.12
N GLU A 23 8.81 -18.90 15.36
CA GLU A 23 7.43 -19.37 15.35
C GLU A 23 7.13 -20.07 14.03
N ARG A 24 6.33 -21.12 14.10
CA ARG A 24 5.82 -21.83 12.95
C ARG A 24 4.34 -21.55 12.77
N LEU A 25 3.98 -20.97 11.63
CA LEU A 25 2.61 -20.74 11.21
C LEU A 25 2.21 -21.80 10.20
N SER A 26 1.17 -22.56 10.52
CA SER A 26 0.63 -23.58 9.62
C SER A 26 -0.79 -23.19 9.20
N TRP A 27 -1.08 -23.30 7.89
CA TRP A 27 -2.41 -23.06 7.37
C TRP A 27 -3.40 -24.13 7.87
N THR A 28 -4.51 -23.68 8.43
CA THR A 28 -5.55 -24.57 8.99
C THR A 28 -6.53 -25.12 7.95
N GLY A 29 -6.46 -24.64 6.70
CA GLY A 29 -7.42 -24.96 5.66
C GLY A 29 -8.72 -24.16 5.71
N LYS A 30 -8.93 -23.35 6.74
CA LYS A 30 -10.13 -22.52 6.88
C LYS A 30 -9.89 -21.11 6.33
N MET A 31 -10.65 -20.73 5.30
CA MET A 31 -10.64 -19.36 4.76
C MET A 31 -11.58 -18.48 5.58
N PRO A 32 -11.09 -17.42 6.25
CA PRO A 32 -11.97 -16.45 6.91
C PRO A 32 -12.77 -15.67 5.87
N PHE A 33 -13.92 -15.12 6.28
CA PHE A 33 -14.67 -14.18 5.43
C PHE A 33 -14.07 -12.78 5.59
N GLU A 34 -13.47 -12.27 4.52
CA GLU A 34 -12.67 -11.05 4.50
C GLU A 34 -12.86 -10.25 3.23
N ILE A 35 -12.54 -8.96 3.28
CA ILE A 35 -12.26 -8.16 2.09
C ILE A 35 -10.89 -8.58 1.58
N LYS A 36 -10.85 -9.26 0.43
CA LYS A 36 -9.61 -9.75 -0.18
C LYS A 36 -8.84 -8.65 -0.89
N THR A 37 -9.55 -7.80 -1.67
CA THR A 37 -8.95 -6.66 -2.37
C THR A 37 -9.92 -5.49 -2.45
N ILE A 38 -9.35 -4.29 -2.51
CA ILE A 38 -10.05 -3.05 -2.85
C ILE A 38 -9.39 -2.49 -4.10
N LYS A 39 -10.19 -2.24 -5.16
CA LYS A 39 -9.71 -1.66 -6.41
C LYS A 39 -10.52 -0.44 -6.77
N VAL A 40 -9.86 0.58 -7.35
CA VAL A 40 -10.54 1.75 -7.88
C VAL A 40 -11.07 1.45 -9.29
N HIS A 41 -12.26 1.94 -9.57
CA HIS A 41 -12.90 1.99 -10.88
C HIS A 41 -13.20 3.44 -11.26
N PRO A 42 -13.50 3.73 -12.55
CA PRO A 42 -13.85 5.09 -12.99
C PRO A 42 -14.99 5.75 -12.20
N GLU A 43 -15.91 4.95 -11.67
CA GLU A 43 -17.12 5.43 -10.98
C GLU A 43 -17.13 5.11 -9.48
N GLY A 44 -16.17 4.35 -8.95
CA GLY A 44 -16.25 3.92 -7.55
C GLY A 44 -15.12 2.99 -7.13
N PHE A 45 -15.39 2.19 -6.12
CA PHE A 45 -14.50 1.16 -5.63
C PHE A 45 -15.14 -0.22 -5.73
N SER A 46 -14.39 -1.21 -6.19
CA SER A 46 -14.82 -2.61 -6.06
C SER A 46 -14.15 -3.27 -4.87
N LEU A 47 -14.94 -4.06 -4.15
CA LEU A 47 -14.50 -4.91 -3.07
C LEU A 47 -14.61 -6.36 -3.55
N GLU A 48 -13.51 -7.10 -3.55
CA GLU A 48 -13.49 -8.55 -3.77
C GLU A 48 -13.44 -9.23 -2.40
N PHE A 49 -14.29 -10.24 -2.20
CA PHE A 49 -14.37 -10.98 -0.94
C PHE A 49 -13.74 -12.38 -1.08
N THR A 50 -13.34 -12.96 0.05
CA THR A 50 -12.77 -14.30 0.09
C THR A 50 -13.80 -15.41 -0.02
N GLN A 51 -15.09 -15.10 0.17
CA GLN A 51 -16.23 -16.02 0.11
C GLN A 51 -17.43 -15.33 -0.55
N PRO A 52 -18.36 -16.10 -1.14
CA PRO A 52 -19.57 -15.52 -1.71
C PRO A 52 -20.42 -14.80 -0.67
N ILE A 53 -20.85 -13.59 -1.00
CA ILE A 53 -21.65 -12.71 -0.14
C ILE A 53 -23.14 -13.00 -0.24
N ASP A 54 -23.89 -12.66 0.82
CA ASP A 54 -25.33 -12.60 0.79
C ASP A 54 -25.81 -11.33 0.06
N ALA A 55 -26.54 -11.50 -1.03
CA ALA A 55 -26.98 -10.39 -1.87
C ALA A 55 -27.87 -9.38 -1.13
N ALA A 56 -28.72 -9.84 -0.21
CA ALA A 56 -29.63 -8.96 0.50
C ALA A 56 -28.90 -8.02 1.47
N SER A 57 -27.86 -8.50 2.13
CA SER A 57 -27.00 -7.67 2.98
C SER A 57 -26.10 -6.75 2.16
N ALA A 58 -25.54 -7.26 1.06
CA ALA A 58 -24.59 -6.54 0.22
C ALA A 58 -25.23 -5.41 -0.62
N GLN A 59 -26.52 -5.47 -0.93
CA GLN A 59 -27.24 -4.42 -1.66
C GLN A 59 -27.75 -3.27 -0.80
N ARG A 60 -27.63 -3.36 0.51
CA ARG A 60 -28.05 -2.29 1.41
C ARG A 60 -27.01 -1.20 1.50
N LEU A 61 -27.39 0.06 1.22
CA LEU A 61 -26.49 1.22 1.40
C LEU A 61 -25.98 1.33 2.85
N ALA A 62 -26.81 0.98 3.83
CA ALA A 62 -26.44 0.99 5.23
C ALA A 62 -25.33 -0.02 5.60
N SER A 63 -25.07 -1.01 4.75
CA SER A 63 -23.98 -1.96 4.94
C SER A 63 -22.60 -1.35 4.74
N TYR A 64 -22.52 -0.15 4.16
CA TYR A 64 -21.26 0.48 3.78
C TYR A 64 -21.14 1.89 4.33
N GLN A 65 -19.92 2.27 4.62
CA GLN A 65 -19.53 3.65 4.90
C GLN A 65 -18.20 3.94 4.22
N ILE A 66 -18.14 5.01 3.44
CA ILE A 66 -16.91 5.47 2.82
C ILE A 66 -16.60 6.86 3.34
N THR A 67 -15.38 7.05 3.80
CA THR A 67 -14.86 8.32 4.29
C THR A 67 -13.50 8.56 3.67
N ASP A 68 -13.24 9.76 3.21
CA ASP A 68 -11.91 10.11 2.74
C ASP A 68 -11.27 11.18 3.65
N PHE A 69 -9.95 11.20 3.65
CA PHE A 69 -9.16 12.14 4.44
C PHE A 69 -7.74 12.26 3.86
N THR A 70 -6.99 13.22 4.36
CA THR A 70 -5.57 13.39 4.03
C THR A 70 -4.76 13.72 5.28
N TYR A 71 -3.45 13.78 5.11
CA TYR A 71 -2.50 14.21 6.13
C TYR A 71 -1.73 15.44 5.64
N SER A 72 -1.39 16.35 6.55
CA SER A 72 -0.48 17.44 6.24
C SER A 72 0.96 16.94 6.18
N TYR A 73 1.65 17.27 5.10
CA TYR A 73 3.08 17.02 5.01
C TYR A 73 3.84 18.15 5.71
N HIS A 74 4.59 17.82 6.77
CA HIS A 74 5.42 18.75 7.53
C HIS A 74 6.59 18.01 8.17
N HIS A 75 7.54 18.76 8.73
CA HIS A 75 8.78 18.21 9.28
C HIS A 75 8.64 17.50 10.65
N PHE A 76 7.52 17.67 11.32
CA PHE A 76 7.25 16.93 12.56
C PHE A 76 6.84 15.49 12.26
N TYR A 77 7.12 14.61 13.22
CA TYR A 77 6.70 13.22 13.13
C TYR A 77 5.19 13.08 13.29
N GLY A 78 4.55 12.41 12.34
CA GLY A 78 3.11 12.20 12.33
C GLY A 78 2.33 13.43 11.83
N SER A 79 1.06 13.25 11.60
CA SER A 79 0.10 14.28 11.24
C SER A 79 -1.30 13.85 11.67
N ASP A 80 -2.08 14.79 12.16
CA ASP A 80 -3.50 14.56 12.40
C ASP A 80 -4.23 14.40 11.08
N VAL A 81 -5.33 13.64 11.13
CA VAL A 81 -6.25 13.49 9.99
C VAL A 81 -6.85 14.83 9.61
N GLN A 82 -6.71 15.20 8.34
CA GLN A 82 -7.19 16.46 7.78
C GLN A 82 -8.31 16.22 6.78
N ASN A 83 -9.22 17.19 6.67
CA ASN A 83 -10.27 17.25 5.64
C ASN A 83 -11.10 15.96 5.53
N LYS A 84 -11.38 15.33 6.68
CA LYS A 84 -12.16 14.09 6.71
C LYS A 84 -13.61 14.36 6.33
N GLU A 85 -14.10 13.67 5.28
CA GLU A 85 -15.46 13.79 4.80
C GLU A 85 -16.06 12.42 4.45
N ARG A 86 -17.37 12.29 4.63
CA ARG A 86 -18.11 11.12 4.17
C ARG A 86 -18.41 11.24 2.69
N ARG A 87 -18.23 10.14 1.94
CA ARG A 87 -18.61 10.04 0.52
C ARG A 87 -19.96 9.37 0.37
N ASN A 88 -20.75 9.85 -0.59
CA ASN A 88 -22.05 9.28 -0.88
C ASN A 88 -21.92 8.13 -1.89
N ILE A 89 -22.48 6.98 -1.53
CA ILE A 89 -22.62 5.84 -2.45
C ILE A 89 -23.92 6.05 -3.21
N THR A 90 -23.82 6.14 -4.53
CA THR A 90 -24.97 6.40 -5.42
C THR A 90 -25.61 5.12 -5.92
N GLU A 91 -24.81 4.05 -6.08
CA GLU A 91 -25.26 2.76 -6.60
C GLU A 91 -24.39 1.63 -6.05
N ILE A 92 -24.99 0.47 -5.88
CA ILE A 92 -24.32 -0.78 -5.51
C ILE A 92 -24.62 -1.81 -6.57
N SER A 93 -23.59 -2.40 -7.17
CA SER A 93 -23.70 -3.48 -8.15
C SER A 93 -22.95 -4.71 -7.66
N LEU A 94 -23.56 -5.90 -7.80
CA LEU A 94 -22.95 -7.18 -7.44
C LEU A 94 -22.51 -7.92 -8.71
N SER A 95 -21.40 -8.66 -8.60
CA SER A 95 -21.01 -9.61 -9.63
C SER A 95 -21.92 -10.86 -9.62
N GLU A 96 -22.03 -11.53 -10.75
CA GLU A 96 -22.85 -12.75 -10.90
C GLU A 96 -22.38 -13.89 -9.99
N ASP A 97 -21.08 -13.99 -9.74
CA ASP A 97 -20.47 -14.99 -8.85
C ASP A 97 -20.68 -14.68 -7.36
N GLY A 98 -21.18 -13.49 -7.05
CA GLY A 98 -21.35 -13.01 -5.68
C GLY A 98 -20.05 -12.80 -4.90
N MET A 99 -18.93 -12.63 -5.60
CA MET A 99 -17.63 -12.42 -4.97
C MET A 99 -17.22 -10.95 -4.93
N ASN A 100 -17.87 -10.10 -5.74
CA ASN A 100 -17.49 -8.69 -5.89
C ASN A 100 -18.68 -7.76 -5.72
N VAL A 101 -18.40 -6.60 -5.12
CA VAL A 101 -19.33 -5.47 -5.04
C VAL A 101 -18.66 -4.24 -5.61
N LEU A 102 -19.34 -3.52 -6.51
CA LEU A 102 -18.95 -2.19 -6.93
C LEU A 102 -19.81 -1.15 -6.20
N LEU A 103 -19.15 -0.24 -5.50
CA LEU A 103 -19.72 0.90 -4.81
C LEU A 103 -19.45 2.14 -5.66
N LYS A 104 -20.46 2.66 -6.37
CA LYS A 104 -20.32 3.90 -7.13
C LYS A 104 -20.45 5.11 -6.22
N LEU A 105 -19.61 6.11 -6.45
CA LEU A 105 -19.55 7.34 -5.68
C LEU A 105 -20.02 8.53 -6.52
N ASP A 106 -20.54 9.54 -5.85
CA ASP A 106 -20.90 10.82 -6.47
C ASP A 106 -19.66 11.60 -6.96
N GLN A 107 -18.55 11.47 -6.23
CA GLN A 107 -17.31 12.18 -6.57
C GLN A 107 -16.07 11.56 -5.91
N PHE A 108 -14.91 11.83 -6.52
CA PHE A 108 -13.60 11.46 -6.02
C PHE A 108 -12.76 12.68 -5.64
N ARG A 109 -11.89 12.52 -4.64
CA ARG A 109 -10.80 13.44 -4.33
C ARG A 109 -9.45 12.73 -4.51
N LYS A 110 -8.70 13.10 -5.56
CA LYS A 110 -7.33 12.59 -5.76
C LYS A 110 -6.40 13.06 -4.64
N GLY A 111 -5.42 12.22 -4.31
CA GLY A 111 -4.48 12.50 -3.22
C GLY A 111 -5.04 12.24 -1.82
N TYR A 112 -6.23 11.66 -1.72
CA TYR A 112 -6.87 11.32 -0.46
C TYR A 112 -6.81 9.82 -0.18
N ILE A 113 -6.85 9.49 1.09
CA ILE A 113 -6.97 8.12 1.59
C ILE A 113 -8.45 7.86 1.84
N TYR A 114 -8.96 6.76 1.31
CA TYR A 114 -10.34 6.31 1.49
C TYR A 114 -10.37 5.19 2.52
N GLU A 115 -11.12 5.38 3.59
CA GLU A 115 -11.52 4.33 4.53
C GLU A 115 -12.86 3.77 4.05
N ILE A 116 -12.89 2.51 3.70
CA ILE A 116 -14.07 1.82 3.18
C ILE A 116 -14.47 0.76 4.20
N LYS A 117 -15.65 0.92 4.79
CA LYS A 117 -16.24 -0.01 5.74
C LYS A 117 -17.38 -0.77 5.07
N ALA A 118 -17.47 -2.07 5.36
CA ALA A 118 -18.50 -2.99 4.87
C ALA A 118 -19.14 -3.79 6.03
N SER A 119 -19.35 -3.12 7.17
CA SER A 119 -19.76 -3.75 8.43
C SER A 119 -21.10 -4.49 8.38
N GLY A 120 -21.97 -4.17 7.42
CA GLY A 120 -23.26 -4.82 7.23
C GLY A 120 -23.25 -5.98 6.24
N VAL A 121 -22.13 -6.28 5.60
CA VAL A 121 -22.04 -7.36 4.62
C VAL A 121 -21.83 -8.71 5.31
N LEU A 122 -22.64 -9.69 4.90
CA LEU A 122 -22.60 -11.07 5.38
C LEU A 122 -22.22 -12.02 4.23
N ASN A 123 -21.63 -13.15 4.57
CA ASN A 123 -21.50 -14.25 3.61
C ASN A 123 -22.82 -15.06 3.52
N LYS A 124 -22.89 -16.02 2.60
CA LYS A 124 -24.07 -16.91 2.43
C LYS A 124 -24.41 -17.74 3.66
N LEU A 125 -23.51 -17.84 4.63
CA LEU A 125 -23.73 -18.51 5.92
C LEU A 125 -24.13 -17.52 7.03
N SER A 126 -24.49 -16.27 6.67
CA SER A 126 -24.85 -15.18 7.60
C SER A 126 -23.73 -14.82 8.59
N GLN A 127 -22.48 -15.05 8.23
CA GLN A 127 -21.34 -14.68 9.03
C GLN A 127 -20.85 -13.29 8.63
N PRO A 128 -20.48 -12.42 9.58
CA PRO A 128 -19.88 -11.12 9.29
C PRO A 128 -18.43 -11.25 8.83
N LEU A 129 -17.92 -10.19 8.26
CA LEU A 129 -16.49 -10.04 7.98
C LEU A 129 -15.68 -10.10 9.29
N LEU A 130 -14.52 -10.74 9.25
CA LEU A 130 -13.58 -10.75 10.37
C LEU A 130 -12.95 -9.37 10.56
N HIS A 131 -12.55 -8.73 9.42
CA HIS A 131 -12.16 -7.32 9.37
C HIS A 131 -13.05 -6.64 8.32
N ASP A 132 -13.85 -5.70 8.77
CA ASP A 132 -14.92 -5.11 7.99
C ASP A 132 -14.55 -3.79 7.30
N PHE A 133 -13.28 -3.42 7.31
CA PHE A 133 -12.81 -2.19 6.69
C PHE A 133 -11.46 -2.38 5.99
N GLY A 134 -11.17 -1.45 5.06
CA GLY A 134 -9.88 -1.34 4.42
C GLY A 134 -9.62 0.08 3.95
N TYR A 135 -8.37 0.33 3.57
CA TYR A 135 -7.92 1.65 3.10
C TYR A 135 -7.46 1.59 1.65
N TYR A 136 -7.71 2.67 0.92
CA TYR A 136 -7.22 2.86 -0.44
C TYR A 136 -6.70 4.28 -0.62
N THR A 137 -5.43 4.44 -1.04
CA THR A 137 -4.87 5.75 -1.39
C THR A 137 -5.16 6.04 -2.86
N LEU A 138 -5.99 7.03 -3.14
CA LEU A 138 -6.42 7.37 -4.49
C LEU A 138 -5.45 8.38 -5.12
N ASN A 139 -4.48 7.90 -5.87
CA ASN A 139 -3.56 8.74 -6.63
C ASN A 139 -4.15 9.12 -8.00
N GLU A 140 -4.74 8.14 -8.71
CA GLU A 140 -5.33 8.33 -10.04
C GLU A 140 -6.64 7.55 -10.18
N VAL A 141 -7.58 8.14 -10.92
CA VAL A 141 -8.85 7.49 -11.30
C VAL A 141 -8.69 6.90 -12.69
N PRO A 142 -8.97 5.59 -12.90
CA PRO A 142 -8.91 4.96 -14.21
C PRO A 142 -9.89 5.62 -15.19
N ILE A 143 -9.52 5.67 -16.46
CA ILE A 143 -10.39 6.15 -17.54
C ILE A 143 -11.18 4.97 -18.09
N GLY A 144 -12.48 5.16 -18.34
CA GLY A 144 -13.35 4.15 -18.95
C GLY A 144 -14.67 3.94 -18.20
N THR A 145 -15.29 2.79 -18.43
CA THR A 145 -16.51 2.37 -17.73
C THR A 145 -16.20 1.27 -16.72
N SER A 146 -16.91 1.28 -15.60
CA SER A 146 -16.77 0.24 -14.58
C SER A 146 -17.40 -1.08 -15.05
N ASN A 147 -16.60 -2.13 -15.07
CA ASN A 147 -17.08 -3.49 -15.33
C ASN A 147 -16.70 -4.39 -14.15
N LEU A 148 -17.69 -4.89 -13.43
CA LEU A 148 -17.49 -5.90 -12.38
C LEU A 148 -16.97 -7.20 -13.02
N GLY A 149 -15.92 -7.77 -12.40
CA GLY A 149 -15.33 -9.03 -12.87
C GLY A 149 -14.28 -8.89 -13.98
N LYS A 150 -14.06 -7.69 -14.52
CA LYS A 150 -12.90 -7.42 -15.36
C LYS A 150 -11.93 -6.52 -14.62
N ASP A 151 -10.72 -6.99 -14.42
CA ASP A 151 -9.64 -6.15 -13.88
C ASP A 151 -9.45 -4.95 -14.80
N PRO A 152 -9.60 -3.69 -14.34
CA PRO A 152 -9.26 -2.52 -15.15
C PRO A 152 -7.78 -2.53 -15.55
N SER A 153 -6.94 -3.27 -14.84
CA SER A 153 -5.53 -3.49 -15.18
C SER A 153 -5.31 -4.59 -16.22
N SER A 154 -6.34 -5.40 -16.57
CA SER A 154 -6.17 -6.49 -17.54
C SER A 154 -6.23 -6.03 -19.00
N SER A 155 -6.68 -4.81 -19.29
CA SER A 155 -6.74 -4.28 -20.66
C SER A 155 -5.48 -3.51 -21.09
N THR A 156 -4.66 -3.08 -20.17
CA THR A 156 -3.28 -2.69 -20.43
C THR A 156 -2.45 -3.87 -19.98
N LYS A 157 -1.85 -4.62 -20.90
CA LYS A 157 -0.66 -5.39 -20.58
C LYS A 157 0.28 -4.38 -19.94
N ALA A 158 0.21 -4.24 -18.63
CA ALA A 158 1.30 -3.68 -17.89
C ALA A 158 2.49 -4.49 -18.38
N LYS A 159 3.33 -3.86 -19.20
CA LYS A 159 4.64 -4.39 -19.52
C LYS A 159 5.17 -4.73 -18.14
N GLN A 160 5.15 -6.01 -17.79
CA GLN A 160 5.85 -6.46 -16.61
C GLN A 160 7.27 -5.98 -16.89
N ILE A 161 7.59 -4.85 -16.30
CA ILE A 161 8.97 -4.51 -16.07
C ILE A 161 9.34 -5.59 -15.06
N SER A 162 9.73 -6.73 -15.59
CA SER A 162 10.53 -7.68 -14.87
C SER A 162 11.72 -6.82 -14.41
N LEU A 163 11.63 -6.33 -13.18
CA LEU A 163 12.81 -5.93 -12.45
C LEU A 163 13.62 -7.21 -12.37
N LYS A 164 14.37 -7.48 -13.43
CA LYS A 164 15.43 -8.45 -13.38
C LYS A 164 16.23 -8.02 -12.17
N ARG A 165 16.08 -8.77 -11.10
CA ARG A 165 16.97 -8.63 -9.96
C ARG A 165 18.35 -8.75 -10.57
N ILE A 166 19.08 -7.66 -10.63
CA ILE A 166 20.47 -7.65 -11.09
C ILE A 166 21.21 -8.38 -9.97
N THR A 167 21.26 -9.71 -10.09
CA THR A 167 22.01 -10.59 -9.19
C THR A 167 23.47 -10.70 -9.60
N GLU A 168 23.80 -10.18 -10.77
CA GLU A 168 25.17 -10.04 -11.23
C GLU A 168 25.54 -8.56 -11.09
N GLN A 169 26.51 -8.28 -10.22
CA GLN A 169 27.22 -7.01 -10.34
C GLN A 169 27.73 -6.96 -11.77
N PRO A 170 27.48 -5.87 -12.52
CA PRO A 170 28.07 -5.71 -13.83
C PRO A 170 29.57 -5.92 -13.67
N GLU A 171 30.13 -6.88 -14.39
CA GLU A 171 31.55 -7.05 -14.44
C GLU A 171 32.13 -5.68 -14.83
N THR A 172 33.03 -5.22 -14.02
CA THR A 172 33.65 -3.90 -13.98
C THR A 172 34.26 -3.47 -15.29
N GLY A 173 33.43 -3.04 -16.22
CA GLY A 173 33.84 -2.07 -17.22
C GLY A 173 33.39 -0.70 -16.72
N PHE A 174 34.00 -0.19 -15.66
CA PHE A 174 33.78 1.18 -15.28
C PHE A 174 34.26 2.06 -16.39
N ASN A 175 33.38 2.80 -17.03
CA ASN A 175 33.79 4.00 -17.76
C ASN A 175 34.68 4.83 -16.81
N PRO A 176 35.70 5.49 -17.30
CA PRO A 176 36.52 6.35 -16.45
C PRO A 176 35.60 7.26 -15.63
N ILE A 177 35.91 7.40 -14.34
CA ILE A 177 35.10 8.23 -13.45
C ILE A 177 35.32 9.69 -13.87
N ASP A 178 34.24 10.32 -14.33
CA ASP A 178 34.24 11.69 -14.78
C ASP A 178 34.18 12.69 -13.60
N ILE A 179 33.43 12.31 -12.56
CA ILE A 179 33.17 13.17 -11.42
C ILE A 179 33.36 12.38 -10.13
N THR A 180 34.12 12.93 -9.19
CA THR A 180 34.21 12.43 -7.83
C THR A 180 33.54 13.43 -6.89
N LEU A 181 32.57 12.97 -6.10
CA LEU A 181 31.87 13.76 -5.10
C LEU A 181 32.11 13.16 -3.71
N GLU A 182 32.25 14.01 -2.73
CA GLU A 182 32.27 13.61 -1.33
C GLU A 182 31.13 14.31 -0.59
N ILE A 183 30.48 13.59 0.30
CA ILE A 183 29.46 14.10 1.20
C ILE A 183 29.72 13.53 2.59
N GLY A 184 29.63 14.37 3.60
CA GLY A 184 29.80 13.99 4.99
C GLY A 184 28.58 14.27 5.83
N THR A 185 28.68 13.89 7.09
CA THR A 185 27.69 14.24 8.10
C THR A 185 28.08 15.51 8.84
N ALA A 186 27.06 16.30 9.23
CA ALA A 186 27.17 17.47 10.08
C ALA A 186 26.32 17.26 11.35
N PRO A 187 26.65 17.92 12.46
CA PRO A 187 25.90 17.78 13.71
C PRO A 187 24.40 18.00 13.54
N GLY A 188 23.59 17.16 14.18
CA GLY A 188 22.12 17.26 14.16
C GLY A 188 21.46 16.49 13.04
N LEU A 189 21.99 15.34 12.64
CA LEU A 189 21.45 14.44 11.62
C LEU A 189 21.32 15.12 10.24
N LYS A 190 22.33 15.88 9.86
CA LYS A 190 22.37 16.61 8.58
C LYS A 190 23.56 16.16 7.76
N PHE A 191 23.46 16.34 6.46
CA PHE A 191 24.59 16.28 5.56
C PHE A 191 25.32 17.64 5.55
N ASP A 192 26.62 17.61 5.30
CA ASP A 192 27.46 18.81 5.14
C ASP A 192 27.14 19.58 3.84
N GLN A 193 26.49 18.90 2.88
CA GLN A 193 26.04 19.48 1.61
C GLN A 193 24.57 19.16 1.40
N SER A 194 23.78 20.17 0.99
CA SER A 194 22.36 20.04 0.72
C SER A 194 22.03 19.74 -0.74
N ASN A 195 22.97 19.98 -1.65
CA ASN A 195 22.79 19.78 -3.09
C ASN A 195 24.04 19.21 -3.72
N LEU A 196 23.87 18.18 -4.56
CA LEU A 196 24.88 17.62 -5.42
C LEU A 196 24.48 17.85 -6.87
N THR A 197 25.38 18.43 -7.65
CA THR A 197 25.11 18.70 -9.07
C THR A 197 26.01 17.82 -9.94
N VAL A 198 25.41 17.09 -10.86
CA VAL A 198 26.10 16.25 -11.83
C VAL A 198 25.58 16.51 -13.24
N VAL A 199 26.43 16.29 -14.21
CA VAL A 199 26.06 16.39 -15.63
C VAL A 199 25.44 15.07 -16.07
N THR A 200 24.32 15.14 -16.80
CA THR A 200 23.65 13.94 -17.33
C THR A 200 24.60 13.12 -18.20
N GLY A 201 24.70 11.83 -17.94
CA GLY A 201 25.55 10.90 -18.68
C GLY A 201 26.95 10.72 -18.10
N SER A 202 27.33 11.46 -17.06
CA SER A 202 28.62 11.29 -16.38
C SER A 202 28.67 10.05 -15.49
N SER A 203 29.83 9.40 -15.44
CA SER A 203 30.13 8.37 -14.44
C SER A 203 30.57 9.05 -13.14
N VAL A 204 29.81 8.83 -12.06
CA VAL A 204 30.02 9.52 -10.78
C VAL A 204 30.47 8.53 -9.72
N LYS A 205 31.57 8.86 -9.03
CA LYS A 205 31.96 8.22 -7.77
C LYS A 205 31.51 9.10 -6.61
N LEU A 206 30.60 8.60 -5.79
CA LEU A 206 30.19 9.26 -4.56
C LEU A 206 30.84 8.57 -3.37
N THR A 207 31.57 9.33 -2.53
CA THR A 207 32.10 8.86 -1.25
C THR A 207 31.28 9.50 -0.14
N PHE A 208 30.70 8.66 0.70
CA PHE A 208 29.96 9.10 1.89
C PHE A 208 30.80 8.88 3.15
N ASN A 209 31.11 9.95 3.86
CA ASN A 209 31.89 9.93 5.09
C ASN A 209 30.97 10.17 6.30
N ASN A 210 30.55 9.10 6.96
CA ASN A 210 29.81 9.24 8.23
C ASN A 210 30.78 9.44 9.39
N THR A 211 30.89 10.66 9.86
CA THR A 211 31.72 11.05 11.03
C THR A 211 30.88 11.20 12.30
N ASP A 212 29.57 10.95 12.21
CA ASP A 212 28.65 10.98 13.35
C ASP A 212 28.67 9.62 14.08
N ASP A 213 28.29 9.61 15.34
CA ASP A 213 28.13 8.39 16.14
C ASP A 213 26.83 7.64 15.85
N MET A 214 25.96 8.22 15.01
CA MET A 214 24.69 7.63 14.59
C MET A 214 24.77 7.11 13.14
N PRO A 215 24.08 5.98 12.83
CA PRO A 215 23.97 5.51 11.45
C PRO A 215 23.11 6.48 10.62
N HIS A 216 23.63 6.85 9.45
CA HIS A 216 22.95 7.65 8.46
C HIS A 216 22.68 6.80 7.20
N ASN A 217 21.53 6.98 6.59
CA ASN A 217 21.20 6.40 5.29
C ASN A 217 21.26 7.49 4.22
N PHE A 218 21.98 7.19 3.14
CA PHE A 218 21.96 7.97 1.92
C PHE A 218 21.01 7.26 0.94
N VAL A 219 19.83 7.85 0.68
CA VAL A 219 18.78 7.27 -0.18
C VAL A 219 18.49 8.22 -1.34
#